data_6582c296ff0b827d0ba0771d4d313cae
#
_entry.id   6582c296ff0b827d0ba0771d4d313cae
#
_cell.length_a   1.000
_cell.length_b   1.000
_cell.length_c   1.000
_cell.angle_alpha   90.00
_cell.angle_beta   90.00
_cell.angle_gamma   90.00
#
_symmetry.space_group_name_H-M   'P 1'
#
loop_
_entity.id
_entity.type
_entity.pdbx_description
1 polymer ?
#
loop_
_entity_poly.entity_id
_entity_poly.type
_entity_poly.pdbx_seq_one_letter_code
_entity_poly.pdbx_strand_id
1 'polypeptide(L)'
;MKRRLTTLSRIIQTGVINFIRNITIAVAAIAVMVVTLTVLLFSVVINATFVNTVSTITSKIDVSVYLKDSDTPAQTQKLVSQLKNLPNVAAVTYFNKAQVLAKYEAQNASNHQLALAIDQTSNPLPATIHIKPKNLNKISNIKTFLVKPNIYLLQSDAPSYSGSLQQAIDNITHATNILREIGVIAIVVFGAISALIIFNTIQMAIFNRRDEIQIMRLLGAGKSFIRGPFVVESVIYGILAAVISLLIVNSVFVTASSTLQATTLGLLDINYANNYFDEHFWLFLTMQVLIGIIIGSVSATIATRRYLKFKVK
;
A
#
# COMPACT_ATOMS: atom_id res chain seq x y z
N MET A 1 -32.42 10.64 -30.61
CA MET A 1 -31.95 9.82 -29.46
C MET A 1 -32.20 8.31 -29.66
N LYS A 2 -33.38 7.85 -30.05
CA LYS A 2 -33.69 6.41 -30.23
C LYS A 2 -32.69 5.61 -31.12
N ARG A 3 -32.25 6.16 -32.26
CA ARG A 3 -31.29 5.50 -33.17
C ARG A 3 -29.91 5.23 -32.52
N ARG A 4 -29.40 6.13 -31.66
CA ARG A 4 -28.12 5.93 -30.97
C ARG A 4 -28.23 4.87 -29.90
N LEU A 5 -29.33 4.81 -29.16
CA LEU A 5 -29.58 3.80 -28.12
C LEU A 5 -29.71 2.40 -28.71
N THR A 6 -30.43 2.24 -29.85
CA THR A 6 -30.52 0.94 -30.52
C THR A 6 -29.19 0.46 -31.09
N THR A 7 -28.34 1.39 -31.58
CA THR A 7 -26.99 1.05 -32.03
C THR A 7 -26.11 0.59 -30.88
N LEU A 8 -26.17 1.28 -29.74
CA LEU A 8 -25.40 0.92 -28.55
C LEU A 8 -25.80 -0.45 -27.99
N SER A 9 -27.11 -0.70 -27.88
CA SER A 9 -27.66 -1.99 -27.45
C SER A 9 -27.18 -3.15 -28.35
N ARG A 10 -27.21 -2.96 -29.68
CA ARG A 10 -26.69 -3.96 -30.62
C ARG A 10 -25.18 -4.19 -30.47
N ILE A 11 -24.39 -3.14 -30.26
CA ILE A 11 -22.94 -3.25 -30.01
C ILE A 11 -22.67 -4.07 -28.76
N ILE A 12 -23.38 -3.79 -27.66
CA ILE A 12 -23.21 -4.52 -26.38
C ILE A 12 -23.63 -5.99 -26.58
N GLN A 13 -24.80 -6.24 -27.16
CA GLN A 13 -25.28 -7.60 -27.39
C GLN A 13 -24.30 -8.41 -28.25
N THR A 14 -23.84 -7.82 -29.37
CA THR A 14 -22.82 -8.47 -30.20
C THR A 14 -21.53 -8.71 -29.48
N GLY A 15 -21.07 -7.78 -28.60
CA GLY A 15 -19.86 -7.95 -27.78
C GLY A 15 -19.99 -9.11 -26.80
N VAL A 16 -21.14 -9.26 -26.13
CA VAL A 16 -21.41 -10.38 -25.21
C VAL A 16 -21.44 -11.71 -25.95
N ILE A 17 -22.15 -11.78 -27.10
CA ILE A 17 -22.18 -13.00 -27.92
C ILE A 17 -20.80 -13.36 -28.42
N ASN A 18 -19.98 -12.38 -28.77
CA ASN A 18 -18.61 -12.57 -29.21
C ASN A 18 -17.74 -13.18 -28.10
N PHE A 19 -17.87 -12.67 -26.88
CA PHE A 19 -17.21 -13.20 -25.71
C PHE A 19 -17.52 -14.69 -25.50
N ILE A 20 -18.80 -15.06 -25.52
CA ILE A 20 -19.24 -16.45 -25.31
C ILE A 20 -18.69 -17.37 -26.42
N ARG A 21 -18.73 -16.93 -27.68
CA ARG A 21 -18.23 -17.72 -28.81
C ARG A 21 -16.72 -17.92 -28.83
N ASN A 22 -15.95 -17.02 -28.24
CA ASN A 22 -14.48 -17.04 -28.22
C ASN A 22 -13.91 -17.29 -26.81
N ILE A 23 -14.67 -17.95 -25.93
CA ILE A 23 -14.34 -18.09 -24.52
C ILE A 23 -12.96 -18.72 -24.29
N THR A 24 -12.55 -19.69 -25.12
CA THR A 24 -11.23 -20.34 -25.02
C THR A 24 -10.06 -19.38 -25.20
N ILE A 25 -10.19 -18.43 -26.13
CA ILE A 25 -9.16 -17.40 -26.35
C ILE A 25 -9.28 -16.30 -25.28
N ALA A 26 -10.51 -15.99 -24.85
CA ALA A 26 -10.80 -15.02 -23.80
C ALA A 26 -10.18 -15.43 -22.44
N VAL A 27 -10.20 -16.73 -22.09
CA VAL A 27 -9.64 -17.24 -20.84
C VAL A 27 -8.17 -16.87 -20.68
N ALA A 28 -7.35 -16.97 -21.72
CA ALA A 28 -5.95 -16.57 -21.65
C ALA A 28 -5.78 -15.08 -21.35
N ALA A 29 -6.58 -14.22 -22.01
CA ALA A 29 -6.55 -12.79 -21.78
C ALA A 29 -7.03 -12.43 -20.35
N ILE A 30 -8.10 -13.07 -19.88
CA ILE A 30 -8.64 -12.88 -18.54
C ILE A 30 -7.60 -13.35 -17.50
N ALA A 31 -6.98 -14.52 -17.67
CA ALA A 31 -6.02 -15.07 -16.74
C ALA A 31 -4.84 -14.11 -16.48
N VAL A 32 -4.25 -13.55 -17.55
CA VAL A 32 -3.15 -12.58 -17.39
C VAL A 32 -3.62 -11.27 -16.78
N MET A 33 -4.83 -10.85 -17.10
CA MET A 33 -5.42 -9.67 -16.50
C MET A 33 -5.74 -9.86 -15.02
N VAL A 34 -6.18 -11.06 -14.61
CA VAL A 34 -6.35 -11.47 -13.21
C VAL A 34 -5.02 -11.36 -12.47
N VAL A 35 -3.94 -11.93 -13.02
CA VAL A 35 -2.61 -11.82 -12.40
C VAL A 35 -2.19 -10.36 -12.23
N THR A 36 -2.36 -9.54 -13.27
CA THR A 36 -2.01 -8.11 -13.22
C THR A 36 -2.76 -7.37 -12.11
N LEU A 37 -4.09 -7.56 -12.05
CA LEU A 37 -4.94 -6.89 -11.07
C LEU A 37 -4.71 -7.43 -9.66
N THR A 38 -4.40 -8.74 -9.51
CA THR A 38 -4.05 -9.36 -8.24
C THR A 38 -2.75 -8.77 -7.69
N VAL A 39 -1.69 -8.68 -8.51
CA VAL A 39 -0.41 -8.07 -8.12
C VAL A 39 -0.59 -6.60 -7.72
N LEU A 40 -1.42 -5.86 -8.46
CA LEU A 40 -1.72 -4.47 -8.15
C LEU A 40 -2.41 -4.34 -6.78
N LEU A 41 -3.48 -5.09 -6.55
CA LEU A 41 -4.24 -5.02 -5.30
C LEU A 41 -3.38 -5.46 -4.11
N PHE A 42 -2.65 -6.56 -4.28
CA PHE A 42 -1.74 -7.08 -3.26
C PHE A 42 -0.67 -6.05 -2.89
N SER A 43 -0.08 -5.38 -3.88
CA SER A 43 0.90 -4.31 -3.66
C SER A 43 0.32 -3.13 -2.88
N VAL A 44 -0.92 -2.74 -3.16
CA VAL A 44 -1.60 -1.64 -2.44
C VAL A 44 -1.88 -2.01 -0.98
N VAL A 45 -2.44 -3.19 -0.72
CA VAL A 45 -2.78 -3.64 0.64
C VAL A 45 -1.53 -3.87 1.48
N ILE A 46 -0.50 -4.52 0.91
CA ILE A 46 0.78 -4.71 1.60
C ILE A 46 1.41 -3.35 1.95
N ASN A 47 1.44 -2.41 1.02
CA ASN A 47 1.98 -1.07 1.32
C ASN A 47 1.23 -0.38 2.46
N ALA A 48 -0.11 -0.44 2.48
CA ALA A 48 -0.91 0.11 3.56
C ALA A 48 -0.59 -0.56 4.91
N THR A 49 -0.45 -1.88 4.91
CA THR A 49 -0.10 -2.67 6.11
C THR A 49 1.28 -2.30 6.65
N PHE A 50 2.28 -2.16 5.78
CA PHE A 50 3.62 -1.74 6.19
C PHE A 50 3.62 -0.33 6.78
N VAL A 51 2.93 0.62 6.14
CA VAL A 51 2.82 1.99 6.65
C VAL A 51 2.17 2.00 8.04
N ASN A 52 1.12 1.21 8.24
CA ASN A 52 0.48 1.07 9.54
C ASN A 52 1.42 0.42 10.58
N THR A 53 2.11 -0.65 10.22
CA THR A 53 3.07 -1.35 11.09
C THR A 53 4.18 -0.39 11.54
N VAL A 54 4.80 0.33 10.61
CA VAL A 54 5.82 1.35 10.92
C VAL A 54 5.24 2.42 11.84
N SER A 55 4.02 2.91 11.56
CA SER A 55 3.36 3.90 12.42
C SER A 55 3.10 3.38 13.82
N THR A 56 2.65 2.13 13.96
CA THR A 56 2.38 1.49 15.26
C THR A 56 3.67 1.30 16.06
N ILE A 57 4.74 0.81 15.42
CA ILE A 57 6.05 0.68 16.07
C ILE A 57 6.58 2.05 16.44
N THR A 58 6.52 3.03 15.53
CA THR A 58 6.94 4.42 15.76
C THR A 58 6.23 5.05 16.96
N SER A 59 4.93 4.74 17.11
CA SER A 59 4.15 5.29 18.22
C SER A 59 4.62 4.83 19.60
N LYS A 60 5.33 3.71 19.65
CA LYS A 60 5.92 3.11 20.88
C LYS A 60 7.37 3.56 21.13
N ILE A 61 7.97 4.31 20.20
CA ILE A 61 9.36 4.75 20.30
C ILE A 61 9.40 6.19 20.74
N ASP A 62 10.04 6.40 21.88
CA ASP A 62 10.34 7.71 22.41
C ASP A 62 11.87 7.91 22.41
N VAL A 63 12.30 9.12 22.06
CA VAL A 63 13.67 9.56 22.34
C VAL A 63 13.71 9.99 23.79
N SER A 64 14.48 9.29 24.62
CA SER A 64 14.64 9.62 26.02
C SER A 64 15.90 10.48 26.22
N VAL A 65 15.70 11.64 26.83
CA VAL A 65 16.79 12.57 27.23
C VAL A 65 16.87 12.60 28.74
N TYR A 66 17.99 12.19 29.27
CA TYR A 66 18.26 12.15 30.71
C TYR A 66 18.83 13.47 31.15
N LEU A 67 18.25 14.09 32.20
CA LEU A 67 18.64 15.40 32.70
C LEU A 67 19.56 15.28 33.91
N LYS A 68 20.44 16.25 34.07
CA LYS A 68 21.27 16.35 35.27
C LYS A 68 20.43 16.81 36.46
N ASP A 69 20.81 16.35 37.65
CA ASP A 69 20.20 16.76 38.92
C ASP A 69 20.47 18.23 39.26
N SER A 70 21.52 18.83 38.67
CA SER A 70 21.88 20.23 38.81
C SER A 70 21.03 21.18 37.98
N ASP A 71 20.17 20.68 37.07
CA ASP A 71 19.39 21.52 36.18
C ASP A 71 18.24 22.21 36.92
N THR A 72 18.12 23.51 36.73
CA THR A 72 17.03 24.28 37.32
C THR A 72 15.68 24.02 36.60
N PRO A 73 14.56 24.11 37.32
CA PRO A 73 13.23 23.95 36.67
C PRO A 73 13.00 24.87 35.46
N ALA A 74 13.58 26.11 35.53
CA ALA A 74 13.50 27.08 34.44
C ALA A 74 14.24 26.59 33.16
N GLN A 75 15.42 25.97 33.34
CA GLN A 75 16.20 25.40 32.22
C GLN A 75 15.46 24.23 31.60
N THR A 76 14.92 23.32 32.42
CA THR A 76 14.14 22.19 31.99
C THR A 76 12.90 22.64 31.20
N GLN A 77 12.15 23.64 31.70
CA GLN A 77 10.96 24.14 31.03
C GLN A 77 11.28 24.84 29.70
N LYS A 78 12.40 25.56 29.63
CA LYS A 78 12.92 26.14 28.39
C LYS A 78 13.28 25.07 27.38
N LEU A 79 13.96 24.00 27.79
CA LEU A 79 14.32 22.87 26.95
C LEU A 79 13.06 22.17 26.41
N VAL A 80 12.08 21.88 27.25
CA VAL A 80 10.78 21.28 26.84
C VAL A 80 10.06 22.16 25.81
N SER A 81 10.05 23.49 26.02
CA SER A 81 9.43 24.42 25.08
C SER A 81 10.14 24.45 23.72
N GLN A 82 11.47 24.43 23.73
CA GLN A 82 12.27 24.37 22.51
C GLN A 82 12.05 23.06 21.74
N LEU A 83 11.99 21.92 22.45
CA LEU A 83 11.73 20.62 21.87
C LEU A 83 10.33 20.53 21.25
N LYS A 84 9.31 21.10 21.91
CA LYS A 84 7.94 21.15 21.37
C LYS A 84 7.84 21.93 20.05
N ASN A 85 8.68 22.91 19.86
CA ASN A 85 8.68 23.78 18.67
C ASN A 85 9.55 23.21 17.52
N LEU A 86 10.23 22.06 17.73
CA LEU A 86 11.01 21.46 16.66
C LEU A 86 10.12 20.84 15.58
N PRO A 87 10.49 20.98 14.31
CA PRO A 87 9.85 20.23 13.25
C PRO A 87 10.03 18.74 13.51
N ASN A 88 9.02 17.92 13.23
CA ASN A 88 9.00 16.48 13.45
C ASN A 88 8.83 15.99 14.91
N VAL A 89 8.48 16.86 15.84
CA VAL A 89 8.10 16.47 17.21
C VAL A 89 6.58 16.41 17.31
N ALA A 90 6.04 15.27 17.75
CA ALA A 90 4.61 15.05 17.97
C ALA A 90 4.19 15.43 19.39
N ALA A 91 4.98 15.00 20.39
CA ALA A 91 4.74 15.27 21.79
C ALA A 91 6.06 15.29 22.55
N VAL A 92 6.08 16.07 23.64
CA VAL A 92 7.20 16.10 24.61
C VAL A 92 6.59 15.98 25.99
N THR A 93 7.00 14.94 26.73
CA THR A 93 6.54 14.66 28.09
C THR A 93 7.73 14.67 29.03
N TYR A 94 7.66 15.47 30.06
CA TYR A 94 8.66 15.52 31.13
C TYR A 94 8.22 14.62 32.29
N PHE A 95 9.11 13.79 32.77
CA PHE A 95 8.96 12.98 33.97
C PHE A 95 10.01 13.40 35.00
N ASN A 96 9.56 13.76 36.19
CA ASN A 96 10.48 13.99 37.31
C ASN A 96 11.00 12.65 37.86
N LYS A 97 12.03 12.70 38.72
CA LYS A 97 12.66 11.51 39.29
C LYS A 97 11.69 10.52 39.95
N ALA A 98 10.71 11.03 40.69
CA ALA A 98 9.70 10.20 41.34
C ALA A 98 8.77 9.51 40.32
N GLN A 99 8.39 10.22 39.27
CA GLN A 99 7.56 9.65 38.20
C GLN A 99 8.33 8.63 37.36
N VAL A 100 9.64 8.85 37.12
CA VAL A 100 10.48 7.88 36.42
C VAL A 100 10.61 6.61 37.25
N LEU A 101 10.79 6.72 38.54
CA LEU A 101 10.87 5.59 39.46
C LEU A 101 9.56 4.79 39.47
N ALA A 102 8.42 5.45 39.67
CA ALA A 102 7.14 4.79 39.70
C ALA A 102 6.81 4.05 38.36
N LYS A 103 7.21 4.66 37.23
CA LYS A 103 7.07 4.04 35.92
C LYS A 103 7.97 2.82 35.75
N TYR A 104 9.21 2.90 36.23
CA TYR A 104 10.18 1.82 36.18
C TYR A 104 9.71 0.62 37.04
N GLU A 105 9.23 0.88 38.25
CA GLU A 105 8.67 -0.13 39.16
C GLU A 105 7.45 -0.83 38.54
N ALA A 106 6.54 -0.04 37.94
CA ALA A 106 5.36 -0.59 37.25
C ALA A 106 5.73 -1.49 36.06
N GLN A 107 6.79 -1.15 35.32
CA GLN A 107 7.26 -1.94 34.18
C GLN A 107 8.03 -3.20 34.58
N ASN A 108 8.64 -3.20 35.77
CA ASN A 108 9.45 -4.30 36.28
C ASN A 108 8.87 -4.98 37.53
N ALA A 109 7.55 -4.86 37.73
CA ALA A 109 6.86 -5.40 38.90
C ALA A 109 7.05 -6.92 39.11
N SER A 110 7.37 -7.67 38.06
CA SER A 110 7.66 -9.11 38.08
C SER A 110 9.13 -9.42 38.48
N ASN A 111 10.03 -8.43 38.54
CA ASN A 111 11.42 -8.64 38.81
C ASN A 111 11.80 -8.11 40.22
N HIS A 112 11.63 -9.00 41.21
CA HIS A 112 11.83 -8.68 42.61
C HIS A 112 13.27 -8.25 42.96
N GLN A 113 14.28 -8.72 42.22
CA GLN A 113 15.70 -8.35 42.46
C GLN A 113 15.99 -6.90 42.07
N LEU A 114 15.36 -6.39 41.01
CA LEU A 114 15.49 -5.00 40.60
C LEU A 114 14.78 -4.03 41.56
N ALA A 115 13.64 -4.43 42.11
CA ALA A 115 12.95 -3.65 43.15
C ALA A 115 13.80 -3.50 44.42
N LEU A 116 14.44 -4.55 44.89
CA LEU A 116 15.31 -4.53 46.06
C LEU A 116 16.60 -3.70 45.85
N ALA A 117 17.15 -3.70 44.63
CA ALA A 117 18.34 -2.91 44.30
C ALA A 117 18.05 -1.39 44.32
N ILE A 118 16.84 -0.99 43.96
CA ILE A 118 16.43 0.43 43.97
C ILE A 118 16.11 0.89 45.40
N ASP A 119 15.53 0.02 46.22
CA ASP A 119 15.12 0.36 47.60
C ASP A 119 16.36 0.57 48.51
N GLN A 120 17.53 0.01 48.15
CA GLN A 120 18.79 0.17 48.87
C GLN A 120 19.56 1.46 48.52
N THR A 121 19.13 2.19 47.48
CA THR A 121 19.78 3.41 47.03
C THR A 121 18.80 4.56 46.92
N SER A 122 19.23 5.81 47.22
CA SER A 122 18.40 6.99 46.95
C SER A 122 18.20 7.14 45.45
N ASN A 123 17.02 6.77 44.92
CA ASN A 123 16.58 6.85 43.53
C ASN A 123 17.68 7.26 42.52
N PRO A 124 18.38 6.32 41.88
CA PRO A 124 19.48 6.62 40.96
C PRO A 124 19.01 7.09 39.60
N LEU A 125 17.70 7.02 39.34
CA LEU A 125 17.13 7.33 38.03
C LEU A 125 17.03 8.86 37.81
N PRO A 126 17.60 9.40 36.73
CA PRO A 126 17.51 10.82 36.42
C PRO A 126 16.10 11.24 35.94
N ALA A 127 15.77 12.52 36.10
CA ALA A 127 14.61 13.07 35.45
C ALA A 127 14.76 12.93 33.94
N THR A 128 13.66 12.60 33.24
CA THR A 128 13.74 12.21 31.84
C THR A 128 12.70 12.97 31.00
N ILE A 129 13.10 13.45 29.82
CA ILE A 129 12.22 14.00 28.80
C ILE A 129 12.02 12.93 27.73
N HIS A 130 10.77 12.50 27.52
CA HIS A 130 10.37 11.65 26.42
C HIS A 130 9.91 12.50 25.25
N ILE A 131 10.54 12.34 24.11
CA ILE A 131 10.23 13.05 22.86
C ILE A 131 9.66 12.05 21.89
N LYS A 132 8.39 12.24 21.50
CA LYS A 132 7.72 11.42 20.50
C LYS A 132 7.89 12.06 19.12
N PRO A 133 8.60 11.43 18.16
CA PRO A 133 8.74 11.98 16.83
C PRO A 133 7.46 11.76 16.01
N LYS A 134 7.16 12.68 15.06
CA LYS A 134 6.09 12.47 14.06
C LYS A 134 6.50 11.46 12.99
N ASN A 135 7.76 11.48 12.61
CA ASN A 135 8.32 10.60 11.58
C ASN A 135 9.76 10.23 11.97
N LEU A 136 10.02 8.94 12.12
CA LEU A 136 11.33 8.43 12.51
C LEU A 136 12.40 8.65 11.44
N ASN A 137 12.05 8.64 10.16
CA ASN A 137 13.02 8.91 9.09
C ASN A 137 13.59 10.35 9.14
N LYS A 138 12.96 11.24 9.92
CA LYS A 138 13.41 12.63 10.13
C LYS A 138 13.91 12.88 11.56
N ILE A 139 14.29 11.82 12.29
CA ILE A 139 14.81 11.92 13.66
C ILE A 139 16.12 12.67 13.73
N SER A 140 16.85 12.78 12.61
CA SER A 140 18.11 13.52 12.49
C SER A 140 17.98 14.97 12.98
N ASN A 141 16.84 15.63 12.78
CA ASN A 141 16.60 17.00 13.25
C ASN A 141 16.60 17.07 14.78
N ILE A 142 15.99 16.09 15.45
CA ILE A 142 15.97 15.99 16.91
C ILE A 142 17.38 15.69 17.41
N LYS A 143 18.06 14.74 16.76
CA LYS A 143 19.44 14.37 17.09
C LYS A 143 20.40 15.57 16.99
N THR A 144 20.38 16.30 15.89
CA THR A 144 21.19 17.49 15.66
C THR A 144 20.92 18.58 16.71
N PHE A 145 19.67 18.72 17.15
CA PHE A 145 19.31 19.67 18.20
C PHE A 145 19.86 19.25 19.56
N LEU A 146 19.77 17.96 19.92
CA LEU A 146 20.21 17.43 21.21
C LEU A 146 21.75 17.44 21.37
N VAL A 147 22.50 17.41 20.27
CA VAL A 147 23.97 17.45 20.28
C VAL A 147 24.51 18.88 20.39
N LYS A 148 23.67 19.93 20.31
CA LYS A 148 24.14 21.32 20.50
C LYS A 148 24.79 21.50 21.86
N PRO A 149 25.96 22.19 21.97
CA PRO A 149 26.72 22.31 23.22
C PRO A 149 25.87 22.76 24.42
N ASN A 150 25.01 23.77 24.23
CA ASN A 150 24.14 24.34 25.27
C ASN A 150 23.06 23.35 25.76
N ILE A 151 22.68 22.37 24.94
CA ILE A 151 21.66 21.37 25.24
C ILE A 151 22.33 20.11 25.81
N TYR A 152 23.49 19.73 25.23
CA TYR A 152 24.27 18.59 25.70
C TYR A 152 24.76 18.75 27.17
N LEU A 153 25.08 19.98 27.59
CA LEU A 153 25.49 20.27 28.96
C LEU A 153 24.41 19.98 30.01
N LEU A 154 23.12 20.01 29.63
CA LEU A 154 21.99 19.69 30.49
C LEU A 154 21.69 18.19 30.59
N GLN A 155 22.36 17.36 29.79
CA GLN A 155 22.14 15.93 29.77
C GLN A 155 23.10 15.21 30.71
N SER A 156 22.57 14.28 31.50
CA SER A 156 23.38 13.44 32.42
C SER A 156 24.06 12.29 31.65
N ASP A 157 23.43 11.84 30.57
CA ASP A 157 23.91 10.77 29.70
C ASP A 157 23.49 11.03 28.24
N ALA A 158 24.10 10.29 27.35
CA ALA A 158 23.73 10.39 25.93
C ALA A 158 22.24 10.05 25.72
N PRO A 159 21.51 10.80 24.85
CA PRO A 159 20.11 10.51 24.60
C PRO A 159 19.94 9.07 24.11
N SER A 160 19.01 8.35 24.71
CA SER A 160 18.68 7.01 24.26
C SER A 160 17.73 7.10 23.07
N TYR A 161 18.23 6.68 21.94
CA TYR A 161 17.45 6.54 20.70
C TYR A 161 17.10 5.07 20.55
N SER A 162 16.44 4.39 21.36
CA SER A 162 16.03 2.97 21.19
C SER A 162 16.81 2.23 20.06
N GLY A 163 18.15 2.18 20.17
CA GLY A 163 19.04 1.92 19.03
C GLY A 163 18.79 0.62 18.27
N SER A 164 18.37 -0.45 18.95
CA SER A 164 17.95 -1.71 18.31
C SER A 164 16.62 -1.57 17.55
N LEU A 165 15.70 -0.73 18.03
CA LEU A 165 14.44 -0.46 17.36
C LEU A 165 14.61 0.45 16.15
N GLN A 166 15.55 1.39 16.18
CA GLN A 166 15.83 2.25 15.02
C GLN A 166 16.36 1.42 13.84
N GLN A 167 17.27 0.49 14.09
CA GLN A 167 17.76 -0.43 13.06
C GLN A 167 16.61 -1.30 12.50
N ALA A 168 15.73 -1.80 13.37
CA ALA A 168 14.56 -2.56 12.91
C ALA A 168 13.63 -1.73 12.00
N ILE A 169 13.40 -0.46 12.36
CA ILE A 169 12.57 0.44 11.55
C ILE A 169 13.23 0.80 10.23
N ASP A 170 14.54 1.08 10.24
CA ASP A 170 15.28 1.37 9.02
C ASP A 170 15.25 0.15 8.09
N ASN A 171 15.42 -1.06 8.61
CA ASN A 171 15.31 -2.29 7.85
C ASN A 171 13.91 -2.51 7.29
N ILE A 172 12.85 -2.28 8.09
CA ILE A 172 11.45 -2.41 7.63
C ILE A 172 11.16 -1.36 6.57
N THR A 173 11.58 -0.12 6.77
CA THR A 173 11.36 0.97 5.80
C THR A 173 12.09 0.69 4.49
N HIS A 174 13.33 0.18 4.58
CA HIS A 174 14.10 -0.19 3.38
C HIS A 174 13.45 -1.36 2.63
N ALA A 175 13.03 -2.41 3.35
CA ALA A 175 12.30 -3.53 2.77
C ALA A 175 10.99 -3.09 2.12
N THR A 176 10.25 -2.18 2.75
CA THR A 176 9.00 -1.62 2.22
C THR A 176 9.24 -0.85 0.91
N ASN A 177 10.28 -0.02 0.86
CA ASN A 177 10.62 0.73 -0.34
C ASN A 177 11.00 -0.21 -1.50
N ILE A 178 11.81 -1.24 -1.24
CA ILE A 178 12.16 -2.26 -2.24
C ILE A 178 10.91 -2.98 -2.74
N LEU A 179 10.03 -3.42 -1.84
CA LEU A 179 8.78 -4.09 -2.23
C LEU A 179 7.87 -3.19 -3.04
N ARG A 180 7.82 -1.89 -2.71
CA ARG A 180 7.07 -0.89 -3.48
C ARG A 180 7.64 -0.72 -4.89
N GLU A 181 8.96 -0.62 -5.03
CA GLU A 181 9.61 -0.49 -6.34
C GLU A 181 9.38 -1.74 -7.19
N ILE A 182 9.59 -2.93 -6.62
CA ILE A 182 9.31 -4.21 -7.29
C ILE A 182 7.83 -4.29 -7.69
N GLY A 183 6.93 -3.90 -6.80
CA GLY A 183 5.48 -3.88 -7.06
C GLY A 183 5.13 -2.98 -8.26
N VAL A 184 5.66 -1.77 -8.31
CA VAL A 184 5.43 -0.84 -9.43
C VAL A 184 5.98 -1.40 -10.74
N ILE A 185 7.19 -1.95 -10.73
CA ILE A 185 7.80 -2.58 -11.92
C ILE A 185 6.94 -3.75 -12.39
N ALA A 186 6.51 -4.60 -11.46
CA ALA A 186 5.65 -5.74 -11.77
C ALA A 186 4.31 -5.31 -12.39
N ILE A 187 3.66 -4.28 -11.84
CA ILE A 187 2.41 -3.74 -12.38
C ILE A 187 2.59 -3.25 -13.83
N VAL A 188 3.68 -2.53 -14.11
CA VAL A 188 3.97 -2.02 -15.46
C VAL A 188 4.24 -3.18 -16.42
N VAL A 189 5.06 -4.16 -16.03
CA VAL A 189 5.40 -5.33 -16.84
C VAL A 189 4.17 -6.18 -17.14
N PHE A 190 3.43 -6.58 -16.10
CA PHE A 190 2.22 -7.40 -16.27
C PHE A 190 1.10 -6.63 -16.99
N GLY A 191 0.99 -5.33 -16.77
CA GLY A 191 0.06 -4.46 -17.50
C GLY A 191 0.39 -4.41 -19.01
N ALA A 192 1.68 -4.30 -19.37
CA ALA A 192 2.11 -4.36 -20.76
C ALA A 192 1.86 -5.75 -21.38
N ILE A 193 2.14 -6.83 -20.66
CA ILE A 193 1.86 -8.21 -21.10
C ILE A 193 0.34 -8.40 -21.31
N SER A 194 -0.50 -7.96 -20.37
CA SER A 194 -1.96 -7.98 -20.51
C SER A 194 -2.42 -7.24 -21.75
N ALA A 195 -1.89 -6.04 -21.97
CA ALA A 195 -2.23 -5.23 -23.14
C ALA A 195 -1.85 -5.94 -24.45
N LEU A 196 -0.68 -6.58 -24.50
CA LEU A 196 -0.23 -7.34 -25.68
C LEU A 196 -1.09 -8.59 -25.91
N ILE A 197 -1.47 -9.32 -24.86
CA ILE A 197 -2.31 -10.51 -24.99
C ILE A 197 -3.72 -10.12 -25.48
N ILE A 198 -4.31 -9.07 -24.89
CA ILE A 198 -5.61 -8.56 -25.34
C ILE A 198 -5.52 -8.09 -26.79
N PHE A 199 -4.43 -7.39 -27.16
CA PHE A 199 -4.18 -6.96 -28.52
C PHE A 199 -4.19 -8.16 -29.49
N ASN A 200 -3.44 -9.22 -29.18
CA ASN A 200 -3.39 -10.43 -30.00
C ASN A 200 -4.73 -11.16 -30.04
N THR A 201 -5.43 -11.25 -28.91
CA THR A 201 -6.76 -11.88 -28.81
C THR A 201 -7.76 -11.16 -29.70
N ILE A 202 -7.81 -9.84 -29.66
CA ILE A 202 -8.69 -9.03 -30.50
C ILE A 202 -8.29 -9.12 -31.97
N GLN A 203 -7.01 -9.18 -32.27
CA GLN A 203 -6.53 -9.37 -33.64
C GLN A 203 -7.01 -10.71 -34.22
N MET A 204 -6.93 -11.78 -33.43
CA MET A 204 -7.42 -13.11 -33.82
C MET A 204 -8.95 -13.13 -33.99
N ALA A 205 -9.67 -12.48 -33.08
CA ALA A 205 -11.12 -12.33 -33.17
C ALA A 205 -11.55 -11.59 -34.45
N ILE A 206 -10.83 -10.53 -34.84
CA ILE A 206 -11.06 -9.80 -36.09
C ILE A 206 -10.72 -10.67 -37.28
N PHE A 207 -9.65 -11.45 -37.24
CA PHE A 207 -9.27 -12.35 -38.32
C PHE A 207 -10.33 -13.43 -38.55
N ASN A 208 -10.84 -14.05 -37.51
CA ASN A 208 -11.88 -15.07 -37.59
C ASN A 208 -13.21 -14.53 -38.16
N ARG A 209 -13.42 -13.22 -38.12
CA ARG A 209 -14.65 -12.55 -38.60
C ARG A 209 -14.43 -11.63 -39.78
N ARG A 210 -13.35 -11.81 -40.51
CA ARG A 210 -12.96 -10.92 -41.59
C ARG A 210 -14.03 -10.75 -42.64
N ASP A 211 -14.74 -11.85 -42.97
CA ASP A 211 -15.77 -11.85 -44.03
C ASP A 211 -17.04 -11.11 -43.57
N GLU A 212 -17.47 -11.31 -42.30
CA GLU A 212 -18.57 -10.54 -41.70
C GLU A 212 -18.25 -9.03 -41.68
N ILE A 213 -17.03 -8.67 -41.32
CA ILE A 213 -16.57 -7.28 -41.27
C ILE A 213 -16.53 -6.67 -42.68
N GLN A 214 -16.15 -7.45 -43.69
CA GLN A 214 -16.10 -6.99 -45.06
C GLN A 214 -17.51 -6.70 -45.58
N ILE A 215 -18.50 -7.57 -45.36
CA ILE A 215 -19.89 -7.37 -45.67
C ILE A 215 -20.43 -6.11 -44.97
N MET A 216 -20.17 -5.93 -43.67
CA MET A 216 -20.61 -4.75 -42.94
C MET A 216 -20.06 -3.44 -43.56
N ARG A 217 -18.81 -3.47 -44.05
CA ARG A 217 -18.17 -2.32 -44.72
C ARG A 217 -18.86 -2.02 -46.08
N LEU A 218 -19.13 -3.05 -46.88
CA LEU A 218 -19.82 -2.89 -48.14
C LEU A 218 -21.22 -2.31 -47.96
N LEU A 219 -21.90 -2.66 -46.88
CA LEU A 219 -23.20 -2.08 -46.47
C LEU A 219 -23.10 -0.68 -45.86
N GLY A 220 -21.92 -0.08 -45.79
CA GLY A 220 -21.70 1.28 -45.26
C GLY A 220 -21.68 1.40 -43.73
N ALA A 221 -21.46 0.32 -43.02
CA ALA A 221 -21.40 0.36 -41.56
C ALA A 221 -20.27 1.30 -41.05
N GLY A 222 -20.59 2.18 -40.09
CA GLY A 222 -19.65 3.12 -39.50
C GLY A 222 -18.55 2.42 -38.72
N LYS A 223 -17.34 3.06 -38.66
CA LYS A 223 -16.18 2.52 -37.97
C LYS A 223 -16.44 2.15 -36.48
N SER A 224 -17.27 2.93 -35.80
CA SER A 224 -17.63 2.69 -34.39
C SER A 224 -18.49 1.44 -34.21
N PHE A 225 -19.36 1.15 -35.19
CA PHE A 225 -20.23 -0.04 -35.19
C PHE A 225 -19.40 -1.32 -35.38
N ILE A 226 -18.36 -1.27 -36.22
CA ILE A 226 -17.47 -2.41 -36.47
C ILE A 226 -16.53 -2.66 -35.28
N ARG A 227 -16.02 -1.59 -34.65
CA ARG A 227 -15.05 -1.69 -33.54
C ARG A 227 -15.70 -1.92 -32.17
N GLY A 228 -16.92 -1.40 -31.99
CA GLY A 228 -17.63 -1.40 -30.72
C GLY A 228 -17.71 -2.77 -30.04
N PRO A 229 -18.13 -3.82 -30.72
CA PRO A 229 -18.25 -5.17 -30.15
C PRO A 229 -16.93 -5.70 -29.56
N PHE A 230 -15.78 -5.44 -30.19
CA PHE A 230 -14.47 -5.86 -29.70
C PHE A 230 -14.03 -5.09 -28.45
N VAL A 231 -14.38 -3.80 -28.36
CA VAL A 231 -14.13 -3.00 -27.15
C VAL A 231 -15.02 -3.51 -26.01
N VAL A 232 -16.29 -3.79 -26.26
CA VAL A 232 -17.19 -4.37 -25.24
C VAL A 232 -16.68 -5.73 -24.76
N GLU A 233 -16.24 -6.59 -25.67
CA GLU A 233 -15.64 -7.89 -25.35
C GLU A 233 -14.44 -7.72 -24.39
N SER A 234 -13.52 -6.79 -24.65
CA SER A 234 -12.37 -6.53 -23.79
C SER A 234 -12.72 -5.86 -22.46
N VAL A 235 -13.79 -5.07 -22.41
CA VAL A 235 -14.35 -4.54 -21.15
C VAL A 235 -14.87 -5.68 -20.27
N ILE A 236 -15.53 -6.67 -20.86
CA ILE A 236 -15.99 -7.86 -20.13
C ILE A 236 -14.79 -8.62 -19.53
N TYR A 237 -13.67 -8.77 -20.28
CA TYR A 237 -12.45 -9.35 -19.73
C TYR A 237 -11.98 -8.60 -18.49
N GLY A 238 -11.96 -7.26 -18.53
CA GLY A 238 -11.56 -6.41 -17.41
C GLY A 238 -12.44 -6.56 -16.18
N ILE A 239 -13.76 -6.59 -16.37
CA ILE A 239 -14.71 -6.75 -15.26
C ILE A 239 -14.57 -8.14 -14.61
N LEU A 240 -14.51 -9.19 -15.42
CA LEU A 240 -14.35 -10.56 -14.90
C LEU A 240 -13.01 -10.72 -14.18
N ALA A 241 -11.94 -10.19 -14.76
CA ALA A 241 -10.63 -10.23 -14.13
C ALA A 241 -10.59 -9.48 -12.80
N ALA A 242 -11.25 -8.34 -12.69
CA ALA A 242 -11.36 -7.56 -11.46
C ALA A 242 -12.08 -8.35 -10.35
N VAL A 243 -13.20 -8.97 -10.66
CA VAL A 243 -13.96 -9.77 -9.70
C VAL A 243 -13.15 -11.00 -9.25
N ILE A 244 -12.57 -11.75 -10.18
CA ILE A 244 -11.76 -12.94 -9.86
C ILE A 244 -10.53 -12.55 -9.04
N SER A 245 -9.82 -11.49 -9.41
CA SER A 245 -8.67 -10.98 -8.67
C SER A 245 -9.02 -10.62 -7.23
N LEU A 246 -10.16 -9.96 -7.03
CA LEU A 246 -10.64 -9.57 -5.70
C LEU A 246 -10.95 -10.80 -4.83
N LEU A 247 -11.59 -11.82 -5.41
CA LEU A 247 -11.87 -13.09 -4.72
C LEU A 247 -10.56 -13.82 -4.34
N ILE A 248 -9.56 -13.84 -5.22
CA ILE A 248 -8.26 -14.45 -4.93
C ILE A 248 -7.58 -13.73 -3.77
N VAL A 249 -7.51 -12.39 -3.80
CA VAL A 249 -6.85 -11.61 -2.76
C VAL A 249 -7.57 -11.76 -1.42
N ASN A 250 -8.90 -11.72 -1.41
CA ASN A 250 -9.70 -11.98 -0.22
C ASN A 250 -9.40 -13.36 0.38
N SER A 251 -9.40 -14.40 -0.46
CA SER A 251 -9.10 -15.77 -0.01
C SER A 251 -7.70 -15.89 0.60
N VAL A 252 -6.71 -15.21 0.01
CA VAL A 252 -5.33 -15.20 0.52
C VAL A 252 -5.28 -14.52 1.90
N PHE A 253 -5.91 -13.34 2.08
CA PHE A 253 -5.87 -12.65 3.37
C PHE A 253 -6.64 -13.38 4.46
N VAL A 254 -7.81 -13.93 4.17
CA VAL A 254 -8.59 -14.75 5.13
C VAL A 254 -7.79 -15.97 5.57
N THR A 255 -7.17 -16.70 4.64
CA THR A 255 -6.36 -17.88 4.97
C THR A 255 -5.08 -17.50 5.72
N ALA A 256 -4.41 -16.42 5.30
CA ALA A 256 -3.20 -15.93 5.96
C ALA A 256 -3.50 -15.47 7.39
N SER A 257 -4.60 -14.77 7.62
CA SER A 257 -4.98 -14.30 8.97
C SER A 257 -5.23 -15.45 9.93
N SER A 258 -5.83 -16.54 9.46
CA SER A 258 -6.10 -17.73 10.31
C SER A 258 -4.83 -18.55 10.61
N THR A 259 -3.92 -18.65 9.66
CA THR A 259 -2.73 -19.52 9.77
C THR A 259 -1.56 -18.81 10.46
N LEU A 260 -1.35 -17.53 10.19
CA LEU A 260 -0.18 -16.77 10.66
C LEU A 260 -0.39 -16.09 12.02
N GLN A 261 -1.60 -16.10 12.59
CA GLN A 261 -1.82 -15.76 14.00
C GLN A 261 -1.03 -16.67 14.95
N ALA A 262 -0.72 -17.90 14.50
CA ALA A 262 0.05 -18.88 15.27
C ALA A 262 1.58 -18.70 15.17
N THR A 263 2.08 -17.94 14.20
CA THR A 263 3.52 -17.74 13.97
C THR A 263 3.86 -16.26 14.03
N THR A 264 4.00 -15.76 15.23
CA THR A 264 4.32 -14.36 15.55
C THR A 264 5.74 -14.00 15.12
N LEU A 265 5.97 -13.71 13.86
CA LEU A 265 7.16 -12.96 13.44
C LEU A 265 7.02 -11.43 13.67
N GLY A 266 5.92 -10.96 14.23
CA GLY A 266 5.73 -9.60 14.76
C GLY A 266 5.94 -8.42 13.78
N LEU A 267 6.30 -8.70 12.52
CA LEU A 267 6.71 -7.70 11.54
C LEU A 267 5.57 -7.21 10.62
N LEU A 268 4.48 -7.96 10.55
CA LEU A 268 3.31 -7.63 9.72
C LEU A 268 2.04 -7.89 10.50
N ASP A 269 1.23 -6.87 10.67
CA ASP A 269 -0.11 -7.00 11.23
C ASP A 269 -1.08 -7.48 10.14
N ILE A 270 -1.19 -8.81 9.98
CA ILE A 270 -2.05 -9.43 8.97
C ILE A 270 -3.53 -9.16 9.26
N ASN A 271 -3.89 -9.01 10.55
CA ASN A 271 -5.25 -8.65 10.91
C ASN A 271 -5.59 -7.24 10.39
N TYR A 272 -4.62 -6.33 10.45
CA TYR A 272 -4.79 -5.01 9.84
C TYR A 272 -5.01 -5.10 8.32
N ALA A 273 -4.23 -5.95 7.63
CA ALA A 273 -4.40 -6.14 6.19
C ALA A 273 -5.80 -6.63 5.83
N ASN A 274 -6.31 -7.62 6.57
CA ASN A 274 -7.66 -8.15 6.37
C ASN A 274 -8.73 -7.09 6.65
N ASN A 275 -8.67 -6.41 7.79
CA ASN A 275 -9.62 -5.36 8.15
C ASN A 275 -9.58 -4.18 7.16
N TYR A 276 -8.39 -3.77 6.73
CA TYR A 276 -8.22 -2.73 5.73
C TYR A 276 -8.83 -3.10 4.38
N PHE A 277 -8.68 -4.36 3.97
CA PHE A 277 -9.30 -4.88 2.77
C PHE A 277 -10.83 -4.88 2.88
N ASP A 278 -11.39 -5.36 3.98
CA ASP A 278 -12.84 -5.42 4.21
C ASP A 278 -13.47 -4.02 4.27
N GLU A 279 -12.84 -3.09 4.98
CA GLU A 279 -13.32 -1.70 5.09
C GLU A 279 -13.32 -0.98 3.73
N HIS A 280 -12.34 -1.28 2.87
CA HIS A 280 -12.19 -0.62 1.57
C HIS A 280 -12.63 -1.49 0.39
N PHE A 281 -13.37 -2.58 0.63
CA PHE A 281 -13.78 -3.56 -0.39
C PHE A 281 -14.42 -2.90 -1.62
N TRP A 282 -15.41 -2.03 -1.43
CA TRP A 282 -16.11 -1.36 -2.52
C TRP A 282 -15.21 -0.41 -3.30
N LEU A 283 -14.28 0.22 -2.63
CA LEU A 283 -13.30 1.09 -3.26
C LEU A 283 -12.34 0.25 -4.13
N PHE A 284 -11.87 -0.86 -3.63
CA PHE A 284 -11.01 -1.78 -4.39
C PHE A 284 -11.72 -2.39 -5.59
N LEU A 285 -12.97 -2.80 -5.43
CA LEU A 285 -13.78 -3.30 -6.53
C LEU A 285 -13.93 -2.24 -7.64
N THR A 286 -14.30 -1.03 -7.28
CA THR A 286 -14.47 0.05 -8.26
C THR A 286 -13.16 0.43 -8.95
N MET A 287 -12.07 0.54 -8.19
CA MET A 287 -10.74 0.80 -8.76
C MET A 287 -10.30 -0.30 -9.73
N GLN A 288 -10.43 -1.56 -9.34
CA GLN A 288 -10.02 -2.68 -10.19
C GLN A 288 -10.85 -2.77 -11.46
N VAL A 289 -12.17 -2.61 -11.36
CA VAL A 289 -13.06 -2.58 -12.54
C VAL A 289 -12.66 -1.44 -13.47
N LEU A 290 -12.42 -0.24 -12.95
CA LEU A 290 -11.99 0.90 -13.78
C LEU A 290 -10.64 0.63 -14.47
N ILE A 291 -9.66 0.12 -13.75
CA ILE A 291 -8.35 -0.21 -14.32
C ILE A 291 -8.49 -1.30 -15.39
N GLY A 292 -9.26 -2.35 -15.11
CA GLY A 292 -9.54 -3.42 -16.05
C GLY A 292 -10.21 -2.91 -17.32
N ILE A 293 -11.21 -2.04 -17.20
CA ILE A 293 -11.88 -1.39 -18.34
C ILE A 293 -10.89 -0.54 -19.14
N ILE A 294 -10.02 0.23 -18.48
CA ILE A 294 -9.03 1.08 -19.16
C ILE A 294 -8.06 0.21 -19.96
N ILE A 295 -7.43 -0.78 -19.32
CA ILE A 295 -6.48 -1.68 -20.00
C ILE A 295 -7.16 -2.38 -21.18
N GLY A 296 -8.33 -2.96 -20.97
CA GLY A 296 -9.07 -3.67 -22.00
C GLY A 296 -9.48 -2.76 -23.17
N SER A 297 -10.12 -1.62 -22.88
CA SER A 297 -10.62 -0.73 -23.91
C SER A 297 -9.52 -0.05 -24.74
N VAL A 298 -8.41 0.33 -24.08
CA VAL A 298 -7.24 0.93 -24.76
C VAL A 298 -6.61 -0.11 -25.68
N SER A 299 -6.33 -1.31 -25.18
CA SER A 299 -5.72 -2.40 -25.96
C SER A 299 -6.59 -2.79 -27.17
N ALA A 300 -7.89 -2.99 -26.98
CA ALA A 300 -8.82 -3.31 -28.04
C ALA A 300 -8.93 -2.17 -29.08
N THR A 301 -8.92 -0.92 -28.61
CA THR A 301 -8.98 0.24 -29.52
C THR A 301 -7.73 0.31 -30.41
N ILE A 302 -6.55 0.08 -29.83
CA ILE A 302 -5.28 0.06 -30.56
C ILE A 302 -5.28 -1.09 -31.58
N ALA A 303 -5.67 -2.31 -31.14
CA ALA A 303 -5.76 -3.49 -32.00
C ALA A 303 -6.70 -3.27 -33.19
N THR A 304 -7.90 -2.80 -32.92
CA THR A 304 -8.91 -2.57 -33.98
C THR A 304 -8.51 -1.45 -34.92
N ARG A 305 -7.88 -0.36 -34.42
CA ARG A 305 -7.39 0.73 -35.26
C ARG A 305 -6.29 0.27 -36.21
N ARG A 306 -5.34 -0.49 -35.70
CA ARG A 306 -4.18 -0.97 -36.48
C ARG A 306 -4.64 -1.97 -37.54
N TYR A 307 -5.40 -2.97 -37.19
CA TYR A 307 -5.82 -4.03 -38.11
C TYR A 307 -6.80 -3.54 -39.18
N LEU A 308 -7.76 -2.69 -38.82
CA LEU A 308 -8.71 -2.15 -39.77
C LEU A 308 -8.11 -1.10 -40.72
N LYS A 309 -6.94 -0.55 -40.42
CA LYS A 309 -6.23 0.41 -41.28
C LYS A 309 -5.41 -0.26 -42.36
N PHE A 310 -4.87 -1.45 -42.11
CA PHE A 310 -3.96 -2.17 -43.02
C PHE A 310 -4.65 -2.90 -44.18
N LYS A 311 -5.99 -3.05 -44.18
CA LYS A 311 -6.76 -3.72 -45.27
C LYS A 311 -7.57 -2.78 -46.13
N VAL A 312 -7.09 -1.56 -46.33
CA VAL A 312 -7.60 -0.65 -47.38
C VAL A 312 -6.52 -0.58 -48.46
N LYS A 313 -6.37 -1.67 -49.21
CA LYS A 313 -5.81 -1.72 -50.56
C LYS A 313 -6.60 -2.71 -51.35
#